data_cb1b3d235e8baca540424015786aef91
#
_entry.id   cb1b3d235e8baca540424015786aef91
#
_cell.length_a   1.000
_cell.length_b   1.000
_cell.length_c   1.000
_cell.angle_alpha   90.00
_cell.angle_beta   90.00
_cell.angle_gamma   90.00
#
_symmetry.space_group_name_H-M   'P 1'
#
loop_
_entity.id
_entity.type
_entity.pdbx_description
1 polymer ?
#
loop_
_entity_poly.entity_id
_entity_poly.type
_entity_poly.pdbx_seq_one_letter_code
_entity_poly.pdbx_strand_id
1 'polypeptide(L)'
;MEKTVHFIMYHYVRDLKNSEYPTIKGLDKELFEKQLAYLLEHYTPVRMDEILAAYQKNAFSDIPENGFVLTFDDGYIDHYEVVYPILKKVGVQGVFFPNTMAWKENKLLTVNRIHFILAAVELKGSLAMKQLVADCFEEMDFYRNQGVTLLSNEELYQNLAVANRWDPGEVIFVKRLLQNALPEEIRTEIAKHLFQKYVGCEESTFAEKLYMNFSQMKEMKKNGMFFGIHGYDHYWLAKLPKEQMQKDIDMALEAMDELIDRNCFVMNYPYGNYSEEVMSYVKQKG
;
A
#
# COMPACT_ATOMS: atom_id res chain seq x y z
N MET A 1 -2.91 31.73 -15.05
CA MET A 1 -3.55 30.95 -13.96
C MET A 1 -2.56 29.93 -13.47
N GLU A 2 -2.59 29.59 -12.20
CA GLU A 2 -1.72 28.54 -11.63
C GLU A 2 -2.23 27.18 -12.12
N LYS A 3 -1.33 26.36 -12.68
CA LYS A 3 -1.68 25.01 -13.17
C LYS A 3 -1.66 24.04 -12.01
N THR A 4 -2.71 23.24 -11.88
CA THR A 4 -2.83 22.24 -10.82
C THR A 4 -3.01 20.86 -11.41
N VAL A 5 -2.22 19.90 -10.95
CA VAL A 5 -2.39 18.48 -11.25
C VAL A 5 -2.75 17.75 -9.95
N HIS A 6 -3.90 17.08 -9.96
CA HIS A 6 -4.41 16.32 -8.83
C HIS A 6 -3.93 14.86 -8.93
N PHE A 7 -3.14 14.40 -7.97
CA PHE A 7 -2.79 12.99 -7.84
C PHE A 7 -3.83 12.31 -6.93
N ILE A 8 -4.57 11.36 -7.49
CA ILE A 8 -5.65 10.66 -6.79
C ILE A 8 -5.20 9.24 -6.53
N MET A 9 -4.96 8.92 -5.27
CA MET A 9 -4.37 7.67 -4.83
C MET A 9 -5.44 6.63 -4.47
N TYR A 10 -5.24 5.43 -4.97
CA TYR A 10 -6.05 4.25 -4.69
C TYR A 10 -5.18 3.10 -4.17
N HIS A 11 -5.83 2.21 -3.40
CA HIS A 11 -5.27 0.94 -2.97
C HIS A 11 -6.17 -0.19 -3.49
N TYR A 12 -7.00 -0.82 -2.64
CA TYR A 12 -7.95 -1.83 -3.10
C TYR A 12 -9.08 -1.22 -3.93
N VAL A 13 -9.28 -1.73 -5.15
CA VAL A 13 -10.43 -1.41 -6.01
C VAL A 13 -11.03 -2.71 -6.50
N ARG A 14 -12.08 -3.19 -5.85
CA ARG A 14 -12.62 -4.54 -6.10
C ARG A 14 -14.14 -4.61 -6.02
N ASP A 15 -14.69 -5.75 -6.43
CA ASP A 15 -16.08 -6.09 -6.17
C ASP A 15 -16.24 -6.50 -4.71
N LEU A 16 -16.40 -5.50 -3.83
CA LEU A 16 -16.47 -5.73 -2.39
C LEU A 16 -17.64 -6.62 -1.99
N LYS A 17 -18.80 -6.44 -2.63
CA LYS A 17 -20.03 -7.15 -2.29
C LYS A 17 -19.93 -8.66 -2.52
N ASN A 18 -19.17 -9.08 -3.53
CA ASN A 18 -18.99 -10.48 -3.91
C ASN A 18 -17.63 -11.04 -3.47
N SER A 19 -16.83 -10.26 -2.73
CA SER A 19 -15.52 -10.71 -2.23
C SER A 19 -15.66 -11.57 -0.97
N GLU A 20 -14.66 -12.40 -0.70
CA GLU A 20 -14.55 -13.17 0.55
C GLU A 20 -14.43 -12.25 1.79
N TYR A 21 -13.91 -11.03 1.61
CA TYR A 21 -13.73 -10.03 2.66
C TYR A 21 -14.44 -8.72 2.30
N PRO A 22 -15.78 -8.67 2.33
CA PRO A 22 -16.57 -7.49 1.92
C PRO A 22 -16.37 -6.28 2.85
N THR A 23 -15.84 -6.49 4.04
CA THR A 23 -15.57 -5.44 5.05
C THR A 23 -14.18 -4.83 4.93
N ILE A 24 -13.32 -5.34 4.03
CA ILE A 24 -12.00 -4.73 3.81
C ILE A 24 -12.16 -3.26 3.37
N LYS A 25 -11.33 -2.38 3.92
CA LYS A 25 -11.37 -0.95 3.59
C LYS A 25 -10.82 -0.70 2.20
N GLY A 26 -11.66 -0.87 1.20
CA GLY A 26 -11.37 -0.66 -0.21
C GLY A 26 -12.46 0.16 -0.90
N LEU A 27 -12.22 0.51 -2.15
CA LEU A 27 -13.21 1.14 -3.02
C LEU A 27 -13.92 0.06 -3.84
N ASP A 28 -15.26 0.10 -3.83
CA ASP A 28 -16.05 -0.76 -4.70
C ASP A 28 -15.86 -0.36 -6.17
N LYS A 29 -15.78 -1.36 -7.08
CA LYS A 29 -15.55 -1.12 -8.51
C LYS A 29 -16.57 -0.20 -9.16
N GLU A 30 -17.85 -0.27 -8.76
CA GLU A 30 -18.89 0.60 -9.31
C GLU A 30 -18.69 2.07 -8.86
N LEU A 31 -18.19 2.27 -7.64
CA LEU A 31 -17.85 3.62 -7.17
C LEU A 31 -16.60 4.15 -7.85
N PHE A 32 -15.61 3.31 -8.13
CA PHE A 32 -14.44 3.69 -8.92
C PHE A 32 -14.85 4.16 -10.33
N GLU A 33 -15.71 3.41 -11.02
CA GLU A 33 -16.23 3.81 -12.34
C GLU A 33 -16.96 5.16 -12.28
N LYS A 34 -17.77 5.41 -11.25
CA LYS A 34 -18.46 6.69 -11.05
C LYS A 34 -17.49 7.85 -10.77
N GLN A 35 -16.46 7.60 -9.93
CA GLN A 35 -15.43 8.60 -9.68
C GLN A 35 -14.65 8.94 -10.95
N LEU A 36 -14.27 7.90 -11.73
CA LEU A 36 -13.58 8.10 -13.00
C LEU A 36 -14.42 8.88 -14.01
N ALA A 37 -15.71 8.57 -14.13
CA ALA A 37 -16.62 9.32 -15.00
C ALA A 37 -16.71 10.81 -14.58
N TYR A 38 -16.83 11.08 -13.30
CA TYR A 38 -16.82 12.45 -12.76
C TYR A 38 -15.49 13.18 -13.06
N LEU A 39 -14.36 12.48 -12.89
CA LEU A 39 -13.06 13.07 -13.19
C LEU A 39 -12.90 13.41 -14.68
N LEU A 40 -13.36 12.54 -15.56
CA LEU A 40 -13.32 12.78 -17.00
C LEU A 40 -14.25 13.92 -17.46
N GLU A 41 -15.32 14.18 -16.72
CA GLU A 41 -16.23 15.30 -17.01
C GLU A 41 -15.66 16.65 -16.56
N HIS A 42 -14.89 16.69 -15.47
CA HIS A 42 -14.47 17.95 -14.82
C HIS A 42 -12.98 18.24 -14.90
N TYR A 43 -12.15 17.25 -15.24
CA TYR A 43 -10.69 17.34 -15.25
C TYR A 43 -10.10 16.71 -16.51
N THR A 44 -8.87 17.07 -16.83
CA THR A 44 -8.16 16.49 -17.97
C THR A 44 -7.18 15.41 -17.46
N PRO A 45 -7.24 14.16 -17.96
CA PRO A 45 -6.25 13.14 -17.60
C PRO A 45 -4.87 13.54 -18.12
N VAL A 46 -3.86 13.40 -17.29
CA VAL A 46 -2.46 13.70 -17.60
C VAL A 46 -1.65 12.43 -17.44
N ARG A 47 -0.75 12.20 -18.38
CA ARG A 47 0.16 11.07 -18.31
C ARG A 47 1.37 11.39 -17.45
N MET A 48 1.89 10.39 -16.73
CA MET A 48 3.08 10.56 -15.88
C MET A 48 4.32 10.87 -16.72
N ASP A 49 4.47 10.27 -17.88
CA ASP A 49 5.56 10.55 -18.82
C ASP A 49 5.53 12.01 -19.33
N GLU A 50 4.34 12.62 -19.51
CA GLU A 50 4.21 14.04 -19.84
C GLU A 50 4.66 14.93 -18.67
N ILE A 51 4.30 14.59 -17.44
CA ILE A 51 4.73 15.32 -16.24
C ILE A 51 6.25 15.25 -16.07
N LEU A 52 6.84 14.07 -16.24
CA LEU A 52 8.27 13.88 -16.14
C LEU A 52 9.02 14.67 -17.22
N ALA A 53 8.53 14.65 -18.47
CA ALA A 53 9.08 15.42 -19.55
C ALA A 53 8.99 16.93 -19.29
N ALA A 54 7.88 17.42 -18.76
CA ALA A 54 7.70 18.81 -18.38
C ALA A 54 8.67 19.22 -17.24
N TYR A 55 8.84 18.34 -16.25
CA TYR A 55 9.76 18.56 -15.14
C TYR A 55 11.22 18.63 -15.61
N GLN A 56 11.67 17.69 -16.44
CA GLN A 56 13.04 17.65 -16.97
C GLN A 56 13.36 18.90 -17.82
N LYS A 57 12.39 19.39 -18.58
CA LYS A 57 12.56 20.59 -19.43
C LYS A 57 12.27 21.89 -18.68
N ASN A 58 11.83 21.83 -17.44
CA ASN A 58 11.27 22.97 -16.68
C ASN A 58 10.23 23.76 -17.51
N ALA A 59 9.38 23.04 -18.26
CA ALA A 59 8.41 23.59 -19.19
C ALA A 59 7.05 22.96 -18.97
N PHE A 60 6.19 23.65 -18.23
CA PHE A 60 4.86 23.15 -17.83
C PHE A 60 3.73 23.74 -18.70
N SER A 61 4.06 24.39 -19.85
CA SER A 61 3.06 25.04 -20.73
C SER A 61 2.00 24.06 -21.24
N ASP A 62 2.41 22.83 -21.50
CA ASP A 62 1.55 21.81 -22.12
C ASP A 62 0.74 20.99 -21.09
N ILE A 63 1.04 21.13 -19.79
CA ILE A 63 0.24 20.53 -18.73
C ILE A 63 -1.08 21.31 -18.62
N PRO A 64 -2.26 20.63 -18.61
CA PRO A 64 -3.56 21.28 -18.47
C PRO A 64 -3.74 22.01 -17.13
N GLU A 65 -4.60 23.02 -17.08
CA GLU A 65 -4.86 23.80 -15.87
C GLU A 65 -5.48 22.99 -14.73
N ASN A 66 -6.37 22.05 -15.09
CA ASN A 66 -7.03 21.12 -14.19
C ASN A 66 -6.69 19.68 -14.57
N GLY A 67 -5.45 19.26 -14.35
CA GLY A 67 -4.99 17.92 -14.64
C GLY A 67 -5.31 16.92 -13.52
N PHE A 68 -5.46 15.63 -13.86
CA PHE A 68 -5.44 14.58 -12.87
C PHE A 68 -4.60 13.37 -13.31
N VAL A 69 -4.04 12.69 -12.31
CA VAL A 69 -3.31 11.44 -12.43
C VAL A 69 -3.90 10.45 -11.44
N LEU A 70 -4.13 9.21 -11.86
CA LEU A 70 -4.58 8.14 -10.97
C LEU A 70 -3.41 7.27 -10.57
N THR A 71 -3.20 7.10 -9.27
CA THR A 71 -2.11 6.28 -8.71
C THR A 71 -2.66 5.11 -7.93
N PHE A 72 -1.98 3.96 -7.99
CA PHE A 72 -2.41 2.69 -7.42
C PHE A 72 -1.24 2.03 -6.71
N ASP A 73 -1.33 1.92 -5.38
CA ASP A 73 -0.25 1.46 -4.52
C ASP A 73 -0.36 -0.04 -4.20
N ASP A 74 0.72 -0.65 -3.71
CA ASP A 74 0.87 -2.02 -3.22
C ASP A 74 0.83 -3.14 -4.27
N GLY A 75 0.34 -2.88 -5.48
CA GLY A 75 0.38 -3.87 -6.56
C GLY A 75 -0.66 -4.99 -6.47
N TYR A 76 -1.85 -4.71 -5.95
CA TYR A 76 -2.93 -5.69 -5.82
C TYR A 76 -3.39 -6.25 -7.16
N ILE A 77 -3.86 -7.51 -7.17
CA ILE A 77 -4.45 -8.16 -8.34
C ILE A 77 -5.64 -7.37 -8.90
N ASP A 78 -6.36 -6.64 -8.05
CA ASP A 78 -7.46 -5.75 -8.42
C ASP A 78 -7.05 -4.72 -9.48
N HIS A 79 -5.77 -4.30 -9.45
CA HIS A 79 -5.24 -3.32 -10.41
C HIS A 79 -5.18 -3.89 -11.82
N TYR A 80 -4.93 -5.19 -11.96
CA TYR A 80 -4.93 -5.88 -13.25
C TYR A 80 -6.33 -6.33 -13.66
N GLU A 81 -7.10 -6.93 -12.74
CA GLU A 81 -8.38 -7.56 -13.08
C GLU A 81 -9.53 -6.56 -13.18
N VAL A 82 -9.48 -5.45 -12.42
CA VAL A 82 -10.57 -4.47 -12.34
C VAL A 82 -10.14 -3.12 -12.93
N VAL A 83 -9.08 -2.51 -12.39
CA VAL A 83 -8.69 -1.14 -12.73
C VAL A 83 -8.19 -1.04 -14.18
N TYR A 84 -7.24 -1.87 -14.57
CA TYR A 84 -6.61 -1.81 -15.89
C TYR A 84 -7.61 -1.94 -17.06
N PRO A 85 -8.56 -2.88 -17.06
CA PRO A 85 -9.57 -2.95 -18.12
C PRO A 85 -10.45 -1.71 -18.21
N ILE A 86 -10.82 -1.12 -17.07
CA ILE A 86 -11.62 0.11 -17.01
C ILE A 86 -10.83 1.29 -17.60
N LEU A 87 -9.59 1.49 -17.15
CA LEU A 87 -8.74 2.56 -17.65
C LEU A 87 -8.41 2.42 -19.15
N LYS A 88 -8.13 1.20 -19.59
CA LYS A 88 -7.86 0.88 -21.01
C LYS A 88 -9.05 1.23 -21.90
N LYS A 89 -10.27 0.95 -21.45
CA LYS A 89 -11.50 1.24 -22.17
C LYS A 89 -11.70 2.73 -22.44
N VAL A 90 -11.30 3.60 -21.49
CA VAL A 90 -11.45 5.05 -21.60
C VAL A 90 -10.18 5.78 -22.04
N GLY A 91 -9.08 5.05 -22.26
CA GLY A 91 -7.81 5.62 -22.73
C GLY A 91 -7.05 6.43 -21.66
N VAL A 92 -7.27 6.18 -20.39
CA VAL A 92 -6.59 6.86 -19.27
C VAL A 92 -5.39 6.02 -18.80
N GLN A 93 -4.24 6.67 -18.60
CA GLN A 93 -3.07 6.03 -17.99
C GLN A 93 -3.26 5.93 -16.48
N GLY A 94 -3.12 4.73 -15.91
CA GLY A 94 -2.89 4.53 -14.48
C GLY A 94 -1.38 4.48 -14.18
N VAL A 95 -1.02 4.94 -12.99
CA VAL A 95 0.35 4.89 -12.44
C VAL A 95 0.36 3.89 -11.29
N PHE A 96 1.14 2.83 -11.41
CA PHE A 96 1.14 1.72 -10.46
C PHE A 96 2.45 1.63 -9.71
N PHE A 97 2.36 1.48 -8.39
CA PHE A 97 3.48 1.37 -7.47
C PHE A 97 3.42 0.03 -6.73
N PRO A 98 3.77 -1.10 -7.38
CA PRO A 98 3.75 -2.40 -6.73
C PRO A 98 4.87 -2.50 -5.70
N ASN A 99 4.55 -3.08 -4.54
CA ASN A 99 5.57 -3.47 -3.59
C ASN A 99 6.33 -4.70 -4.10
N THR A 100 7.65 -4.63 -4.10
CA THR A 100 8.48 -5.61 -4.81
C THR A 100 8.53 -6.97 -4.13
N MET A 101 8.72 -7.04 -2.81
CA MET A 101 8.81 -8.29 -2.05
C MET A 101 7.53 -9.11 -2.20
N ALA A 102 6.38 -8.43 -2.21
CA ALA A 102 5.07 -9.06 -2.27
C ALA A 102 4.92 -10.01 -3.48
N TRP A 103 5.20 -9.51 -4.69
CA TRP A 103 5.04 -10.30 -5.91
C TRP A 103 6.27 -11.17 -6.25
N LYS A 104 7.48 -10.75 -5.81
CA LYS A 104 8.72 -11.46 -6.14
C LYS A 104 8.95 -12.69 -5.24
N GLU A 105 8.54 -12.58 -3.99
CA GLU A 105 8.75 -13.62 -2.98
C GLU A 105 7.45 -14.33 -2.53
N ASN A 106 6.30 -13.94 -3.10
CA ASN A 106 4.98 -14.43 -2.68
C ASN A 106 4.75 -14.26 -1.17
N LYS A 107 5.07 -13.09 -0.64
CA LYS A 107 4.92 -12.77 0.78
C LYS A 107 3.89 -11.69 1.00
N LEU A 108 3.10 -11.83 2.07
CA LEU A 108 2.19 -10.77 2.49
C LEU A 108 2.94 -9.63 3.17
N LEU A 109 2.62 -8.40 2.80
CA LEU A 109 3.01 -7.23 3.57
C LEU A 109 2.34 -7.27 4.96
N THR A 110 3.06 -6.82 5.98
CA THR A 110 2.50 -6.76 7.34
C THR A 110 1.21 -5.94 7.40
N VAL A 111 1.13 -4.85 6.65
CA VAL A 111 -0.09 -4.02 6.55
C VAL A 111 -1.27 -4.83 5.98
N ASN A 112 -1.03 -5.70 5.00
CA ASN A 112 -2.10 -6.53 4.44
C ASN A 112 -2.54 -7.64 5.38
N ARG A 113 -1.61 -8.28 6.14
CA ARG A 113 -2.01 -9.19 7.22
C ARG A 113 -2.99 -8.51 8.16
N ILE A 114 -2.68 -7.31 8.63
CA ILE A 114 -3.54 -6.54 9.52
C ILE A 114 -4.91 -6.26 8.89
N HIS A 115 -4.95 -5.85 7.62
CA HIS A 115 -6.21 -5.58 6.92
C HIS A 115 -7.10 -6.81 6.85
N PHE A 116 -6.56 -7.99 6.51
CA PHE A 116 -7.34 -9.22 6.39
C PHE A 116 -7.70 -9.83 7.74
N ILE A 117 -6.85 -9.70 8.77
CA ILE A 117 -7.22 -10.05 10.16
C ILE A 117 -8.43 -9.23 10.59
N LEU A 118 -8.39 -7.92 10.43
CA LEU A 118 -9.48 -7.03 10.82
C LEU A 118 -10.76 -7.34 10.03
N ALA A 119 -10.67 -7.54 8.72
CA ALA A 119 -11.82 -7.89 7.90
C ALA A 119 -12.44 -9.24 8.30
N ALA A 120 -11.63 -10.26 8.55
CA ALA A 120 -12.10 -11.56 9.01
C ALA A 120 -12.77 -11.49 10.40
N VAL A 121 -12.25 -10.65 11.29
CA VAL A 121 -12.81 -10.46 12.64
C VAL A 121 -14.09 -9.64 12.60
N GLU A 122 -14.18 -8.62 11.76
CA GLU A 122 -15.38 -7.79 11.60
C GLU A 122 -16.58 -8.61 11.13
N LEU A 123 -16.37 -9.59 10.25
CA LEU A 123 -17.40 -10.54 9.82
C LEU A 123 -17.95 -11.40 10.98
N LYS A 124 -17.15 -11.63 12.04
CA LYS A 124 -17.52 -12.42 13.22
C LYS A 124 -18.13 -11.58 14.35
N GLY A 125 -18.13 -10.25 14.21
CA GLY A 125 -18.77 -9.31 15.13
C GLY A 125 -17.92 -8.84 16.31
N SER A 126 -18.51 -8.02 17.19
CA SER A 126 -17.79 -7.29 18.25
C SER A 126 -17.10 -8.18 19.29
N LEU A 127 -17.63 -9.38 19.57
CA LEU A 127 -16.98 -10.32 20.50
C LEU A 127 -15.64 -10.82 19.93
N ALA A 128 -15.58 -11.08 18.63
CA ALA A 128 -14.35 -11.48 17.97
C ALA A 128 -13.30 -10.36 17.96
N MET A 129 -13.72 -9.08 17.88
CA MET A 129 -12.80 -7.94 18.00
C MET A 129 -12.19 -7.83 19.39
N LYS A 130 -12.98 -8.03 20.45
CA LYS A 130 -12.46 -8.09 21.82
C LYS A 130 -11.47 -9.23 22.01
N GLN A 131 -11.76 -10.39 21.40
CA GLN A 131 -10.84 -11.52 21.44
C GLN A 131 -9.53 -11.20 20.71
N LEU A 132 -9.57 -10.54 19.55
CA LEU A 132 -8.36 -10.10 18.85
C LEU A 132 -7.49 -9.17 19.70
N VAL A 133 -8.10 -8.23 20.44
CA VAL A 133 -7.37 -7.37 21.38
C VAL A 133 -6.71 -8.20 22.50
N ALA A 134 -7.45 -9.17 23.06
CA ALA A 134 -6.91 -10.07 24.09
C ALA A 134 -5.74 -10.90 23.54
N ASP A 135 -5.86 -11.42 22.33
CA ASP A 135 -4.78 -12.16 21.67
C ASP A 135 -3.54 -11.29 21.45
N CYS A 136 -3.72 -10.02 21.07
CA CYS A 136 -2.58 -9.08 20.99
C CYS A 136 -1.88 -8.92 22.35
N PHE A 137 -2.64 -8.91 23.46
CA PHE A 137 -2.07 -8.85 24.81
C PHE A 137 -1.28 -10.13 25.15
N GLU A 138 -1.83 -11.30 24.84
CA GLU A 138 -1.15 -12.59 25.05
C GLU A 138 0.16 -12.66 24.27
N GLU A 139 0.17 -12.24 23.02
CA GLU A 139 1.41 -12.19 22.19
C GLU A 139 2.45 -11.23 22.81
N MET A 140 2.05 -10.04 23.27
CA MET A 140 2.99 -9.11 23.92
C MET A 140 3.51 -9.68 25.25
N ASP A 141 2.69 -10.33 26.04
CA ASP A 141 3.10 -10.97 27.30
C ASP A 141 4.10 -12.13 27.03
N PHE A 142 3.90 -12.88 25.95
CA PHE A 142 4.87 -13.89 25.54
C PHE A 142 6.27 -13.28 25.30
N TYR A 143 6.37 -12.15 24.57
CA TYR A 143 7.66 -11.49 24.35
C TYR A 143 8.25 -10.87 25.61
N ARG A 144 7.43 -10.30 26.51
CA ARG A 144 7.89 -9.80 27.83
C ARG A 144 8.50 -10.92 28.67
N ASN A 145 7.86 -12.10 28.67
CA ASN A 145 8.36 -13.27 29.38
C ASN A 145 9.70 -13.81 28.83
N GLN A 146 10.03 -13.45 27.57
CA GLN A 146 11.34 -13.70 26.97
C GLN A 146 12.36 -12.58 27.22
N GLY A 147 12.04 -11.61 28.05
CA GLY A 147 12.93 -10.50 28.42
C GLY A 147 12.89 -9.31 27.48
N VAL A 148 11.93 -9.24 26.54
CA VAL A 148 11.74 -8.05 25.70
C VAL A 148 11.09 -6.94 26.53
N THR A 149 11.68 -5.76 26.51
CA THR A 149 11.14 -4.58 27.18
C THR A 149 10.04 -3.94 26.33
N LEU A 150 8.79 -4.09 26.75
CA LEU A 150 7.61 -3.47 26.14
C LEU A 150 6.81 -2.74 27.23
N LEU A 151 6.11 -1.67 26.87
CA LEU A 151 5.12 -1.04 27.77
C LEU A 151 4.06 -2.07 28.20
N SER A 152 3.39 -1.83 29.32
CA SER A 152 2.30 -2.69 29.77
C SER A 152 1.14 -2.70 28.77
N ASN A 153 0.31 -3.75 28.81
CA ASN A 153 -0.88 -3.85 27.96
C ASN A 153 -1.85 -2.68 28.20
N GLU A 154 -1.98 -2.25 29.45
CA GLU A 154 -2.83 -1.14 29.83
C GLU A 154 -2.31 0.19 29.25
N GLU A 155 -1.03 0.50 29.41
CA GLU A 155 -0.41 1.71 28.85
C GLU A 155 -0.51 1.74 27.33
N LEU A 156 -0.20 0.63 26.65
CA LEU A 156 -0.33 0.55 25.18
C LEU A 156 -1.78 0.74 24.74
N TYR A 157 -2.74 0.12 25.45
CA TYR A 157 -4.16 0.26 25.09
C TYR A 157 -4.64 1.70 25.29
N GLN A 158 -4.34 2.33 26.43
CA GLN A 158 -4.69 3.73 26.72
C GLN A 158 -4.13 4.69 25.67
N ASN A 159 -2.88 4.47 25.27
CA ASN A 159 -2.20 5.35 24.31
C ASN A 159 -2.65 5.15 22.86
N LEU A 160 -3.00 3.93 22.48
CA LEU A 160 -3.25 3.59 21.06
C LEU A 160 -4.74 3.47 20.73
N ALA A 161 -5.61 3.05 21.67
CA ALA A 161 -7.02 2.77 21.41
C ALA A 161 -7.89 4.05 21.34
N VAL A 162 -7.42 5.06 20.67
CA VAL A 162 -8.13 6.32 20.50
C VAL A 162 -8.95 6.27 19.22
N ALA A 163 -10.26 6.07 19.36
CA ALA A 163 -11.20 6.03 18.24
C ALA A 163 -11.10 7.28 17.35
N ASN A 164 -11.32 7.11 16.09
CA ASN A 164 -11.45 8.21 15.15
C ASN A 164 -12.85 8.21 14.47
N ARG A 165 -13.03 9.07 13.50
CA ARG A 165 -14.29 9.18 12.74
C ARG A 165 -14.68 7.89 11.99
N TRP A 166 -13.72 7.01 11.70
CA TRP A 166 -13.89 5.85 10.81
C TRP A 166 -13.87 4.52 11.54
N ASP A 167 -13.07 4.42 12.58
CA ASP A 167 -12.80 3.17 13.28
C ASP A 167 -12.93 3.32 14.80
N PRO A 168 -13.53 2.33 15.50
CA PRO A 168 -13.56 2.27 16.95
C PRO A 168 -12.16 2.06 17.56
N GLY A 169 -12.04 2.29 18.87
CA GLY A 169 -10.76 2.26 19.57
C GLY A 169 -10.02 0.93 19.44
N GLU A 170 -10.72 -0.19 19.51
CA GLU A 170 -10.13 -1.53 19.37
C GLU A 170 -9.46 -1.75 17.99
N VAL A 171 -10.13 -1.32 16.93
CA VAL A 171 -9.56 -1.40 15.56
C VAL A 171 -8.33 -0.52 15.44
N ILE A 172 -8.40 0.70 15.97
CA ILE A 172 -7.25 1.63 15.96
C ILE A 172 -6.09 1.09 16.78
N PHE A 173 -6.39 0.47 17.94
CA PHE A 173 -5.38 -0.18 18.77
C PHE A 173 -4.61 -1.25 17.97
N VAL A 174 -5.32 -2.20 17.37
CA VAL A 174 -4.69 -3.28 16.58
C VAL A 174 -3.86 -2.71 15.43
N LYS A 175 -4.40 -1.75 14.68
CA LYS A 175 -3.67 -1.08 13.60
C LYS A 175 -2.37 -0.44 14.10
N ARG A 176 -2.44 0.44 15.09
CA ARG A 176 -1.28 1.18 15.58
C ARG A 176 -0.25 0.27 16.24
N LEU A 177 -0.71 -0.74 17.00
CA LEU A 177 0.16 -1.72 17.64
C LEU A 177 1.03 -2.43 16.61
N LEU A 178 0.40 -3.01 15.59
CA LEU A 178 1.06 -3.87 14.60
C LEU A 178 1.70 -3.11 13.42
N GLN A 179 1.35 -1.83 13.23
CA GLN A 179 2.00 -1.02 12.19
C GLN A 179 3.19 -0.23 12.69
N ASN A 180 3.23 0.20 13.96
CA ASN A 180 4.19 1.21 14.39
C ASN A 180 4.66 1.13 15.84
N ALA A 181 3.84 0.66 16.80
CA ALA A 181 4.14 0.81 18.22
C ALA A 181 5.12 -0.24 18.76
N LEU A 182 5.19 -1.41 18.13
CA LEU A 182 6.14 -2.46 18.50
C LEU A 182 7.38 -2.46 17.58
N PRO A 183 8.50 -3.03 18.05
CA PRO A 183 9.67 -3.30 17.20
C PRO A 183 9.27 -4.11 15.95
N GLU A 184 9.92 -3.82 14.80
CA GLU A 184 9.56 -4.38 13.47
C GLU A 184 9.45 -5.91 13.49
N GLU A 185 10.46 -6.57 14.02
CA GLU A 185 10.52 -8.04 14.07
C GLU A 185 9.35 -8.64 14.87
N ILE A 186 9.06 -8.06 16.04
CA ILE A 186 7.99 -8.53 16.93
C ILE A 186 6.62 -8.33 16.28
N ARG A 187 6.34 -7.15 15.74
CA ARG A 187 5.03 -6.88 15.11
C ARG A 187 4.81 -7.74 13.88
N THR A 188 5.86 -8.06 13.14
CA THR A 188 5.77 -8.94 11.97
C THR A 188 5.41 -10.38 12.38
N GLU A 189 6.06 -10.92 13.43
CA GLU A 189 5.75 -12.25 13.91
C GLU A 189 4.35 -12.33 14.54
N ILE A 190 3.96 -11.35 15.36
CA ILE A 190 2.59 -11.28 15.91
C ILE A 190 1.56 -11.22 14.78
N ALA A 191 1.79 -10.39 13.76
CA ALA A 191 0.87 -10.30 12.63
C ALA A 191 0.75 -11.62 11.85
N LYS A 192 1.83 -12.39 11.71
CA LYS A 192 1.80 -13.74 11.10
C LYS A 192 0.98 -14.73 11.93
N HIS A 193 1.22 -14.79 13.25
CA HIS A 193 0.46 -15.67 14.14
C HIS A 193 -1.03 -15.34 14.12
N LEU A 194 -1.39 -14.06 14.22
CA LEU A 194 -2.77 -13.61 14.17
C LEU A 194 -3.41 -13.85 12.79
N PHE A 195 -2.66 -13.68 11.69
CA PHE A 195 -3.15 -14.00 10.35
C PHE A 195 -3.48 -15.48 10.23
N GLN A 196 -2.59 -16.37 10.65
CA GLN A 196 -2.85 -17.80 10.66
C GLN A 196 -4.07 -18.16 11.52
N LYS A 197 -4.24 -17.50 12.68
CA LYS A 197 -5.38 -17.76 13.59
C LYS A 197 -6.72 -17.30 13.02
N TYR A 198 -6.78 -16.11 12.41
CA TYR A 198 -8.04 -15.46 12.04
C TYR A 198 -8.43 -15.63 10.57
N VAL A 199 -7.46 -15.68 9.67
CA VAL A 199 -7.65 -15.89 8.24
C VAL A 199 -7.53 -17.38 7.89
N GLY A 200 -6.56 -18.10 8.49
CA GLY A 200 -6.51 -19.57 8.46
C GLY A 200 -6.03 -20.16 7.14
N CYS A 201 -5.27 -19.39 6.34
CA CYS A 201 -4.71 -19.90 5.09
C CYS A 201 -3.19 -19.69 5.03
N GLU A 202 -2.54 -20.42 4.14
CA GLU A 202 -1.11 -20.29 3.88
C GLU A 202 -0.81 -18.93 3.24
N GLU A 203 0.14 -18.17 3.81
CA GLU A 203 0.46 -16.82 3.36
C GLU A 203 0.90 -16.72 1.90
N SER A 204 1.73 -17.66 1.45
CA SER A 204 2.22 -17.67 0.07
C SER A 204 1.08 -17.84 -0.93
N THR A 205 0.15 -18.77 -0.65
CA THR A 205 -1.04 -18.98 -1.46
C THR A 205 -1.97 -17.75 -1.44
N PHE A 206 -2.06 -17.07 -0.30
CA PHE A 206 -2.85 -15.84 -0.20
C PHE A 206 -2.20 -14.70 -0.97
N ALA A 207 -0.88 -14.55 -0.87
CA ALA A 207 -0.11 -13.53 -1.58
C ALA A 207 -0.22 -13.69 -3.12
N GLU A 208 -0.14 -14.92 -3.64
CA GLU A 208 -0.35 -15.21 -5.07
C GLU A 208 -1.71 -14.75 -5.58
N LYS A 209 -2.75 -14.81 -4.75
CA LYS A 209 -4.09 -14.35 -5.09
C LYS A 209 -4.30 -12.86 -4.86
N LEU A 210 -3.49 -12.23 -4.02
CA LEU A 210 -3.65 -10.84 -3.63
C LEU A 210 -2.91 -9.88 -4.56
N TYR A 211 -1.74 -10.27 -5.05
CA TYR A 211 -0.86 -9.37 -5.80
C TYR A 211 -0.76 -9.74 -7.29
N MET A 212 -0.53 -8.72 -8.11
CA MET A 212 -0.17 -8.91 -9.51
C MET A 212 1.15 -9.66 -9.63
N ASN A 213 1.26 -10.53 -10.62
CA ASN A 213 2.54 -11.11 -11.01
C ASN A 213 3.27 -10.23 -12.06
N PHE A 214 4.55 -10.53 -12.28
CA PHE A 214 5.39 -9.76 -13.19
C PHE A 214 4.89 -9.76 -14.64
N SER A 215 4.31 -10.86 -15.12
CA SER A 215 3.78 -10.94 -16.49
C SER A 215 2.58 -10.02 -16.70
N GLN A 216 1.70 -9.90 -15.71
CA GLN A 216 0.55 -8.99 -15.72
C GLN A 216 1.03 -7.53 -15.76
N MET A 217 2.01 -7.17 -14.94
CA MET A 217 2.59 -5.83 -14.92
C MET A 217 3.26 -5.48 -16.27
N LYS A 218 3.98 -6.43 -16.89
CA LYS A 218 4.57 -6.24 -18.24
C LYS A 218 3.49 -6.04 -19.30
N GLU A 219 2.39 -6.76 -19.24
CA GLU A 219 1.25 -6.55 -20.13
C GLU A 219 0.67 -5.14 -19.98
N MET A 220 0.42 -4.71 -18.74
CA MET A 220 -0.08 -3.37 -18.44
C MET A 220 0.87 -2.28 -18.97
N LYS A 221 2.17 -2.41 -18.74
CA LYS A 221 3.19 -1.49 -19.28
C LYS A 221 3.15 -1.43 -20.80
N LYS A 222 3.10 -2.58 -21.49
CA LYS A 222 3.01 -2.67 -22.95
C LYS A 222 1.77 -1.96 -23.49
N ASN A 223 0.70 -1.89 -22.72
CA ASN A 223 -0.56 -1.22 -23.07
C ASN A 223 -0.66 0.23 -22.51
N GLY A 224 0.47 0.85 -22.17
CA GLY A 224 0.55 2.28 -21.88
C GLY A 224 0.34 2.67 -20.41
N MET A 225 0.23 1.72 -19.48
CA MET A 225 0.24 2.01 -18.05
C MET A 225 1.66 2.35 -17.58
N PHE A 226 1.77 3.21 -16.59
CA PHE A 226 3.04 3.64 -16.01
C PHE A 226 3.33 2.88 -14.72
N PHE A 227 4.61 2.56 -14.48
CA PHE A 227 5.08 1.91 -13.26
C PHE A 227 6.16 2.74 -12.58
N GLY A 228 6.08 2.83 -11.27
CA GLY A 228 7.10 3.35 -10.37
C GLY A 228 7.43 2.36 -9.27
N ILE A 229 8.21 2.76 -8.27
CA ILE A 229 8.60 1.90 -7.15
C ILE A 229 7.90 2.30 -5.86
N HIS A 230 7.70 1.31 -4.96
CA HIS A 230 7.08 1.48 -3.64
C HIS A 230 7.90 0.83 -2.52
N GLY A 231 9.24 0.91 -2.63
CA GLY A 231 10.16 0.16 -1.79
C GLY A 231 10.16 -1.34 -2.11
N TYR A 232 11.09 -2.06 -1.46
CA TYR A 232 11.14 -3.51 -1.55
C TYR A 232 10.23 -4.17 -0.53
N ASP A 233 10.37 -3.81 0.75
CA ASP A 233 9.72 -4.47 1.91
C ASP A 233 8.64 -3.62 2.59
N HIS A 234 8.22 -2.53 1.95
CA HIS A 234 7.20 -1.61 2.45
C HIS A 234 7.49 -1.03 3.86
N TYR A 235 8.76 -0.68 4.11
CA TYR A 235 9.19 -0.11 5.39
C TYR A 235 8.84 1.37 5.56
N TRP A 236 8.84 1.80 6.81
CA TRP A 236 8.92 3.22 7.17
C TRP A 236 10.35 3.72 6.88
N LEU A 237 10.64 4.11 5.66
CA LEU A 237 12.00 4.35 5.16
C LEU A 237 12.81 5.34 5.99
N ALA A 238 12.17 6.43 6.46
CA ALA A 238 12.83 7.42 7.30
C ALA A 238 13.16 6.93 8.73
N LYS A 239 12.69 5.74 9.12
CA LYS A 239 12.99 5.12 10.42
C LYS A 239 14.07 4.06 10.34
N LEU A 240 14.49 3.68 9.13
CA LEU A 240 15.53 2.67 8.94
C LEU A 240 16.93 3.26 9.13
N PRO A 241 17.90 2.44 9.58
CA PRO A 241 19.32 2.75 9.40
C PRO A 241 19.61 3.00 7.91
N LYS A 242 20.50 3.97 7.66
CA LYS A 242 20.85 4.43 6.30
C LYS A 242 21.12 3.28 5.31
N GLU A 243 21.98 2.34 5.69
CA GLU A 243 22.36 1.20 4.84
C GLU A 243 21.16 0.32 4.50
N GLN A 244 20.25 0.11 5.45
CA GLN A 244 19.05 -0.71 5.24
C GLN A 244 18.05 0.03 4.34
N MET A 245 17.86 1.32 4.53
CA MET A 245 17.03 2.17 3.66
C MET A 245 17.55 2.16 2.21
N GLN A 246 18.86 2.33 2.02
CA GLN A 246 19.49 2.30 0.70
C GLN A 246 19.33 0.93 0.04
N LYS A 247 19.54 -0.15 0.79
CA LYS A 247 19.36 -1.51 0.30
C LYS A 247 17.93 -1.78 -0.16
N ASP A 248 16.93 -1.32 0.61
CA ASP A 248 15.51 -1.50 0.25
C ASP A 248 15.18 -0.82 -1.09
N ILE A 249 15.63 0.42 -1.26
CA ILE A 249 15.43 1.18 -2.50
C ILE A 249 16.17 0.52 -3.67
N ASP A 250 17.42 0.11 -3.50
CA ASP A 250 18.22 -0.52 -4.56
C ASP A 250 17.62 -1.85 -5.00
N MET A 251 17.16 -2.67 -4.07
CA MET A 251 16.49 -3.94 -4.37
C MET A 251 15.17 -3.73 -5.13
N ALA A 252 14.40 -2.69 -4.76
CA ALA A 252 13.18 -2.33 -5.48
C ALA A 252 13.49 -1.88 -6.92
N LEU A 253 14.46 -1.01 -7.10
CA LEU A 253 14.92 -0.56 -8.42
C LEU A 253 15.39 -1.73 -9.29
N GLU A 254 16.20 -2.63 -8.74
CA GLU A 254 16.69 -3.80 -9.48
C GLU A 254 15.57 -4.71 -9.94
N ALA A 255 14.61 -5.00 -9.07
CA ALA A 255 13.51 -5.88 -9.41
C ALA A 255 12.52 -5.28 -10.41
N MET A 256 12.40 -3.95 -10.44
CA MET A 256 11.50 -3.21 -11.33
C MET A 256 12.18 -2.76 -12.64
N ASP A 257 13.42 -3.13 -12.90
CA ASP A 257 14.25 -2.64 -14.01
C ASP A 257 13.58 -2.73 -15.40
N GLU A 258 12.89 -3.83 -15.70
CA GLU A 258 12.15 -3.98 -16.95
C GLU A 258 10.86 -3.13 -17.01
N LEU A 259 10.36 -2.62 -15.87
CA LEU A 259 9.10 -1.89 -15.76
C LEU A 259 9.28 -0.38 -15.65
N ILE A 260 10.46 0.12 -15.29
CA ILE A 260 10.74 1.55 -15.08
C ILE A 260 11.86 2.04 -16.00
N ASP A 261 12.02 3.36 -16.11
CA ASP A 261 13.25 3.97 -16.63
C ASP A 261 14.14 4.32 -15.44
N ARG A 262 15.30 3.65 -15.34
CA ARG A 262 16.27 3.85 -14.24
C ARG A 262 16.85 5.27 -14.17
N ASN A 263 16.84 6.00 -15.27
CA ASN A 263 17.35 7.36 -15.33
C ASN A 263 16.27 8.43 -15.00
N CYS A 264 15.01 8.01 -14.93
CA CYS A 264 13.90 8.91 -14.66
C CYS A 264 12.70 8.12 -14.13
N PHE A 265 12.77 7.68 -12.89
CA PHE A 265 11.72 6.91 -12.26
C PHE A 265 10.93 7.74 -11.23
N VAL A 266 9.77 7.23 -10.86
CA VAL A 266 8.92 7.80 -9.81
C VAL A 266 8.85 6.84 -8.64
N MET A 267 8.99 7.37 -7.43
CA MET A 267 8.83 6.62 -6.19
C MET A 267 7.65 7.17 -5.39
N ASN A 268 6.76 6.28 -4.96
CA ASN A 268 5.80 6.56 -3.91
C ASN A 268 6.32 5.98 -2.59
N TYR A 269 6.39 6.81 -1.55
CA TYR A 269 6.97 6.40 -0.27
C TYR A 269 5.95 5.60 0.55
N PRO A 270 6.28 4.36 0.98
CA PRO A 270 5.42 3.59 1.87
C PRO A 270 5.01 4.42 3.10
N TYR A 271 3.73 4.39 3.45
CA TYR A 271 3.13 5.19 4.54
C TYR A 271 3.29 6.71 4.40
N GLY A 272 3.72 7.24 3.25
CA GLY A 272 4.11 8.64 3.11
C GLY A 272 5.33 9.01 3.97
N ASN A 273 6.14 8.02 4.36
CA ASN A 273 7.26 8.22 5.28
C ASN A 273 8.58 8.45 4.51
N TYR A 274 9.04 9.68 4.54
CA TYR A 274 10.28 10.10 3.89
C TYR A 274 11.07 11.09 4.76
N SER A 275 12.33 11.29 4.43
CA SER A 275 13.23 12.29 5.01
C SER A 275 14.07 12.91 3.91
N GLU A 276 14.81 13.99 4.24
CA GLU A 276 15.77 14.58 3.30
C GLU A 276 16.83 13.58 2.84
N GLU A 277 17.25 12.66 3.73
CA GLU A 277 18.20 11.60 3.38
C GLU A 277 17.61 10.62 2.38
N VAL A 278 16.36 10.17 2.59
CA VAL A 278 15.64 9.29 1.65
C VAL A 278 15.50 9.98 0.29
N MET A 279 15.00 11.22 0.26
CA MET A 279 14.82 11.98 -0.98
C MET A 279 16.14 12.21 -1.73
N SER A 280 17.20 12.54 -1.00
CA SER A 280 18.53 12.74 -1.59
C SER A 280 19.07 11.46 -2.22
N TYR A 281 18.87 10.32 -1.55
CA TYR A 281 19.30 9.03 -2.10
C TYR A 281 18.50 8.63 -3.35
N VAL A 282 17.17 8.78 -3.33
CA VAL A 282 16.32 8.53 -4.51
C VAL A 282 16.76 9.39 -5.70
N LYS A 283 16.97 10.70 -5.48
CA LYS A 283 17.46 11.63 -6.52
C LYS A 283 18.84 11.25 -7.07
N GLN A 284 19.70 10.63 -6.28
CA GLN A 284 21.02 10.19 -6.71
C GLN A 284 20.93 8.96 -7.64
N LYS A 285 19.85 8.19 -7.56
CA LYS A 285 19.65 6.96 -8.33
C LYS A 285 18.97 7.20 -9.68
N GLY A 286 18.40 8.34 -9.94
CA GLY A 286 17.69 8.75 -11.16
C GLY A 286 16.83 9.96 -10.92
#